data_24e6d8f81af15b3ce775115711d89176
#
_entry.id   24e6d8f81af15b3ce775115711d89176
#
_cell.length_a   1.000
_cell.length_b   1.000
_cell.length_c   1.000
_cell.angle_alpha   90.00
_cell.angle_beta   90.00
_cell.angle_gamma   90.00
#
_symmetry.space_group_name_H-M   'P 1'
#
loop_
_entity.id
_entity.type
_entity.pdbx_description
1 polymer ?
#
loop_
_entity_poly.entity_id
_entity_poly.type
_entity_poly.pdbx_seq_one_letter_code
_entity_poly.pdbx_strand_id
1 'polypeptide(L)'
;MITTSDFPQYFNYSDKIIIGSSELLDKTIMRYTSERTLNDIVKGKFFVRQRASFNDEREHGIYQDGGKAFRLILSGEDIPQHTIQIDNKIESSYNLYTSCWTKSNQEDVLMWKAYDADILIRTTVKEFLDSINMDNIRLIICDEIKYHKEQWKSTNLSKELFWKVEAYCNEEEIRFYIDFNYNSNDTISYLLLKKRFKNTIMFSPLKYKKSKDDIIKLYNIPPQRIIKSEIIENSLR
;
A
#
# COMPACT_ATOMS: atom_id res chain seq x y z
N MET A 1 19.98 4.28 0.03
CA MET A 1 19.21 3.53 -0.99
C MET A 1 18.79 2.20 -0.39
N ILE A 2 17.55 1.79 -0.63
CA ILE A 2 16.99 0.50 -0.17
C ILE A 2 17.20 -0.53 -1.28
N THR A 3 17.53 -1.78 -0.89
CA THR A 3 17.83 -2.88 -1.80
C THR A 3 17.20 -4.18 -1.30
N THR A 4 17.16 -5.21 -2.15
CA THR A 4 16.64 -6.52 -1.76
C THR A 4 17.41 -7.16 -0.61
N SER A 5 18.72 -6.88 -0.47
CA SER A 5 19.56 -7.38 0.62
C SER A 5 19.18 -6.83 2.00
N ASP A 6 18.36 -5.78 2.07
CA ASP A 6 17.82 -5.25 3.34
C ASP A 6 16.69 -6.11 3.90
N PHE A 7 16.21 -7.08 3.12
CA PHE A 7 15.10 -7.98 3.44
C PHE A 7 15.49 -9.45 3.19
N PRO A 8 16.52 -9.97 3.87
CA PRO A 8 17.06 -11.30 3.58
C PRO A 8 16.07 -12.45 3.82
N GLN A 9 15.03 -12.20 4.64
CA GLN A 9 13.96 -13.15 4.94
C GLN A 9 12.79 -13.11 3.95
N TYR A 10 12.80 -12.19 2.99
CA TYR A 10 11.69 -12.01 2.05
C TYR A 10 11.86 -12.89 0.82
N PHE A 11 10.74 -13.28 0.25
CA PHE A 11 10.67 -14.04 -0.99
C PHE A 11 10.91 -13.12 -2.20
N ASN A 12 11.88 -13.48 -3.04
CA ASN A 12 12.14 -12.76 -4.29
C ASN A 12 11.16 -13.23 -5.37
N TYR A 13 10.15 -12.41 -5.65
CA TYR A 13 9.20 -12.66 -6.74
C TYR A 13 9.84 -12.38 -8.11
N SER A 14 10.68 -11.36 -8.17
CA SER A 14 11.54 -11.03 -9.31
C SER A 14 12.75 -10.22 -8.84
N ASP A 15 13.64 -9.84 -9.76
CA ASP A 15 14.83 -9.02 -9.45
C ASP A 15 14.49 -7.67 -8.80
N LYS A 16 13.27 -7.18 -9.03
CA LYS A 16 12.80 -5.88 -8.54
C LYS A 16 11.59 -5.98 -7.60
N ILE A 17 11.14 -7.17 -7.24
CA ILE A 17 9.95 -7.35 -6.39
C ILE A 17 10.26 -8.38 -5.30
N ILE A 18 10.14 -7.94 -4.05
CA ILE A 18 10.25 -8.79 -2.86
C ILE A 18 8.95 -8.75 -2.06
N ILE A 19 8.56 -9.87 -1.51
CA ILE A 19 7.34 -10.04 -0.73
C ILE A 19 7.62 -10.82 0.55
N GLY A 20 6.86 -10.53 1.62
CA GLY A 20 7.05 -11.14 2.94
C GLY A 20 7.01 -12.66 2.92
N SER A 21 6.10 -13.26 2.13
CA SER A 21 6.07 -14.70 1.84
C SER A 21 5.43 -14.99 0.49
N SER A 22 5.72 -16.16 -0.11
CA SER A 22 5.09 -16.59 -1.38
C SER A 22 3.57 -16.79 -1.25
N GLU A 23 3.07 -17.09 -0.05
CA GLU A 23 1.65 -17.29 0.24
C GLU A 23 0.82 -16.02 0.05
N LEU A 24 1.47 -14.84 0.12
CA LEU A 24 0.79 -13.58 -0.12
C LEU A 24 0.31 -13.42 -1.57
N LEU A 25 0.95 -14.07 -2.52
CA LEU A 25 0.61 -13.93 -3.94
C LEU A 25 -0.85 -14.25 -4.25
N ASP A 26 -1.41 -15.26 -3.60
CA ASP A 26 -2.78 -15.73 -3.84
C ASP A 26 -3.82 -15.02 -2.96
N LYS A 27 -3.37 -14.12 -2.06
CA LYS A 27 -4.29 -13.37 -1.20
C LYS A 27 -5.12 -12.40 -2.04
N THR A 28 -6.42 -12.44 -1.83
CA THR A 28 -7.33 -11.41 -2.33
C THR A 28 -7.09 -10.12 -1.56
N ILE A 29 -6.99 -9.03 -2.31
CA ILE A 29 -6.83 -7.69 -1.76
C ILE A 29 -7.92 -6.76 -2.32
N MET A 30 -8.37 -5.85 -1.48
CA MET A 30 -9.40 -4.88 -1.79
C MET A 30 -8.94 -3.47 -1.47
N ARG A 31 -9.31 -2.52 -2.30
CA ARG A 31 -9.03 -1.11 -2.06
C ARG A 31 -10.27 -0.26 -2.20
N TYR A 32 -10.69 0.33 -1.10
CA TYR A 32 -11.73 1.34 -1.04
C TYR A 32 -11.14 2.67 -1.51
N THR A 33 -11.75 3.29 -2.51
CA THR A 33 -11.16 4.48 -3.13
C THR A 33 -12.20 5.33 -3.87
N SER A 34 -11.78 6.46 -4.41
CA SER A 34 -12.63 7.35 -5.18
C SER A 34 -12.83 6.92 -6.62
N GLU A 35 -13.91 7.38 -7.24
CA GLU A 35 -14.20 7.22 -8.67
C GLU A 35 -13.06 7.75 -9.56
N ARG A 36 -12.29 8.74 -9.10
CA ARG A 36 -11.11 9.25 -9.80
C ARG A 36 -10.09 8.14 -10.05
N THR A 37 -9.86 7.26 -9.08
CA THR A 37 -8.92 6.13 -9.22
C THR A 37 -9.36 5.19 -10.36
N LEU A 38 -10.66 5.01 -10.57
CA LEU A 38 -11.17 4.22 -11.69
C LEU A 38 -10.81 4.83 -13.03
N ASN A 39 -10.94 6.14 -13.17
CA ASN A 39 -10.52 6.86 -14.38
C ASN A 39 -9.03 6.69 -14.65
N ASP A 40 -8.20 6.72 -13.61
CA ASP A 40 -6.77 6.49 -13.74
C ASP A 40 -6.45 5.07 -14.20
N ILE A 41 -7.13 4.06 -13.61
CA ILE A 41 -6.97 2.65 -14.00
C ILE A 41 -7.36 2.41 -15.47
N VAL A 42 -8.46 2.99 -15.92
CA VAL A 42 -8.90 2.90 -17.32
C VAL A 42 -7.85 3.49 -18.26
N LYS A 43 -7.15 4.54 -17.82
CA LYS A 43 -6.04 5.16 -18.54
C LYS A 43 -4.70 4.41 -18.39
N GLY A 44 -4.68 3.25 -17.73
CA GLY A 44 -3.48 2.48 -17.48
C GLY A 44 -2.57 3.05 -16.39
N LYS A 45 -3.14 3.78 -15.43
CA LYS A 45 -2.41 4.39 -14.32
C LYS A 45 -3.03 3.96 -12.99
N PHE A 46 -2.19 3.86 -11.96
CA PHE A 46 -2.63 3.61 -10.60
C PHE A 46 -1.89 4.56 -9.67
N PHE A 47 -2.60 5.41 -8.94
CA PHE A 47 -1.97 6.40 -8.10
C PHE A 47 -1.38 5.76 -6.83
N VAL A 48 -0.23 6.27 -6.40
CA VAL A 48 0.45 5.93 -5.16
C VAL A 48 0.86 7.23 -4.45
N ARG A 49 0.95 7.17 -3.13
CA ARG A 49 1.23 8.33 -2.31
C ARG A 49 2.56 8.17 -1.60
N GLN A 50 3.36 9.25 -1.55
CA GLN A 50 4.64 9.23 -0.86
C GLN A 50 4.42 9.00 0.65
N ARG A 51 5.22 8.12 1.24
CA ARG A 51 5.12 7.75 2.65
C ARG A 51 5.24 8.96 3.58
N ALA A 52 6.17 9.87 3.32
CA ALA A 52 6.34 11.10 4.09
C ALA A 52 5.11 12.01 4.14
N SER A 53 4.13 11.81 3.23
CA SER A 53 2.90 12.62 3.19
C SER A 53 1.76 12.08 4.09
N PHE A 54 1.96 10.95 4.77
CA PHE A 54 1.02 10.47 5.78
C PHE A 54 1.21 11.28 7.06
N ASN A 55 0.16 11.98 7.49
CA ASN A 55 0.21 12.88 8.65
C ASN A 55 -0.05 12.17 9.99
N ASP A 56 -0.34 10.87 9.98
CA ASP A 56 -0.60 10.13 11.20
C ASP A 56 0.71 9.59 11.79
N GLU A 57 1.17 10.21 12.86
CA GLU A 57 2.38 9.81 13.60
C GLU A 57 2.30 8.37 14.13
N ARG A 58 1.10 7.79 14.28
CA ARG A 58 0.90 6.41 14.73
C ARG A 58 1.16 5.37 13.63
N GLU A 59 1.29 5.82 12.38
CA GLU A 59 1.71 4.98 11.26
C GLU A 59 3.22 4.77 11.18
N HIS A 60 3.97 5.48 12.04
CA HIS A 60 5.42 5.43 12.08
C HIS A 60 5.90 4.89 13.43
N GLY A 61 6.96 4.10 13.42
CA GLY A 61 7.66 3.71 14.65
C GLY A 61 8.25 4.93 15.35
N ILE A 62 8.46 4.81 16.65
CA ILE A 62 9.23 5.82 17.38
C ILE A 62 10.67 5.73 16.87
N TYR A 63 11.06 6.72 16.08
CA TYR A 63 12.43 6.85 15.59
C TYR A 63 13.33 7.33 16.73
N GLN A 64 13.85 6.36 17.51
CA GLN A 64 14.75 6.69 18.62
C GLN A 64 16.22 6.79 18.18
N ASP A 65 16.58 6.29 17.02
CA ASP A 65 17.97 6.14 16.65
C ASP A 65 18.59 7.41 16.06
N GLY A 66 17.84 8.28 15.37
CA GLY A 66 18.30 9.64 15.08
C GLY A 66 18.62 10.41 16.37
N GLY A 67 17.81 10.17 17.43
CA GLY A 67 18.12 10.67 18.76
C GLY A 67 19.31 9.97 19.42
N LYS A 68 19.60 8.69 19.07
CA LYS A 68 20.76 7.96 19.61
C LYS A 68 22.05 8.42 18.95
N ALA A 69 22.07 8.53 17.63
CA ALA A 69 23.23 9.12 16.93
C ALA A 69 23.50 10.55 17.42
N PHE A 70 22.47 11.38 17.57
CA PHE A 70 22.61 12.73 18.09
C PHE A 70 23.10 12.76 19.56
N ARG A 71 22.61 11.86 20.42
CA ARG A 71 23.10 11.73 21.81
C ARG A 71 24.55 11.25 21.88
N LEU A 72 24.93 10.30 21.04
CA LEU A 72 26.30 9.81 20.96
C LEU A 72 27.26 10.93 20.48
N ILE A 73 26.84 11.73 19.51
CA ILE A 73 27.60 12.93 19.08
C ILE A 73 27.75 13.89 20.25
N LEU A 74 26.71 14.17 21.02
CA LEU A 74 26.78 15.08 22.18
C LEU A 74 27.59 14.53 23.33
N SER A 75 27.64 13.20 23.49
CA SER A 75 28.48 12.55 24.53
C SER A 75 29.93 12.36 24.13
N GLY A 76 30.30 12.64 22.86
CA GLY A 76 31.64 12.41 22.34
C GLY A 76 31.98 10.93 22.12
N GLU A 77 31.01 10.06 22.13
CA GLU A 77 31.15 8.62 21.82
C GLU A 77 31.18 8.37 20.32
N ASP A 78 31.97 7.38 19.88
CA ASP A 78 31.95 6.94 18.47
C ASP A 78 30.63 6.29 18.11
N ILE A 79 30.03 6.79 17.01
CA ILE A 79 28.78 6.22 16.49
C ILE A 79 29.12 4.95 15.72
N PRO A 80 28.58 3.78 16.12
CA PRO A 80 28.78 2.55 15.35
C PRO A 80 28.28 2.73 13.89
N GLN A 81 29.11 2.35 12.93
CA GLN A 81 28.81 2.53 11.49
C GLN A 81 27.49 1.85 11.07
N HIS A 82 27.12 0.72 11.68
CA HIS A 82 25.85 0.06 11.43
C HIS A 82 24.65 0.89 11.88
N THR A 83 24.75 1.67 12.96
CA THR A 83 23.67 2.56 13.43
C THR A 83 23.42 3.66 12.38
N ILE A 84 24.46 4.28 11.88
CA ILE A 84 24.37 5.29 10.80
C ILE A 84 23.74 4.71 9.53
N GLN A 85 24.09 3.46 9.17
CA GLN A 85 23.54 2.81 7.99
C GLN A 85 22.03 2.53 8.14
N ILE A 86 21.57 2.08 9.31
CA ILE A 86 20.16 1.86 9.60
C ILE A 86 19.39 3.18 9.54
N ASP A 87 19.92 4.22 10.17
CA ASP A 87 19.30 5.56 10.19
C ASP A 87 19.11 6.09 8.78
N ASN A 88 20.14 6.03 7.94
CA ASN A 88 20.06 6.47 6.55
C ASN A 88 19.05 5.68 5.72
N LYS A 89 18.86 4.39 6.00
CA LYS A 89 17.87 3.55 5.31
C LYS A 89 16.44 3.87 5.76
N ILE A 90 16.22 4.08 7.05
CA ILE A 90 14.93 4.51 7.59
C ILE A 90 14.57 5.88 7.00
N GLU A 91 15.49 6.82 7.00
CA GLU A 91 15.30 8.13 6.37
C GLU A 91 14.97 7.99 4.87
N SER A 92 15.71 7.15 4.15
CA SER A 92 15.42 6.85 2.75
C SER A 92 14.03 6.24 2.53
N SER A 93 13.47 5.55 3.51
CA SER A 93 12.14 4.93 3.41
C SER A 93 11.01 5.94 3.33
N TYR A 94 11.20 7.16 3.81
CA TYR A 94 10.20 8.23 3.70
C TYR A 94 9.98 8.70 2.26
N ASN A 95 10.95 8.43 1.37
CA ASN A 95 10.83 8.72 -0.06
C ASN A 95 10.10 7.63 -0.86
N LEU A 96 9.77 6.49 -0.22
CA LEU A 96 8.99 5.45 -0.87
C LEU A 96 7.56 5.91 -1.11
N TYR A 97 6.99 5.45 -2.20
CA TYR A 97 5.56 5.58 -2.46
C TYR A 97 4.81 4.36 -1.95
N THR A 98 3.57 4.54 -1.55
CA THR A 98 2.80 3.52 -0.84
C THR A 98 1.46 3.27 -1.51
N SER A 99 1.06 2.00 -1.55
CA SER A 99 -0.27 1.56 -1.91
C SER A 99 -0.79 0.60 -0.84
N CYS A 100 -1.84 1.02 -0.13
CA CYS A 100 -2.47 0.27 0.96
C CYS A 100 -3.70 -0.47 0.46
N TRP A 101 -3.87 -1.73 0.86
CA TRP A 101 -4.96 -2.60 0.49
C TRP A 101 -5.44 -3.39 1.71
N THR A 102 -6.72 -3.68 1.79
CA THR A 102 -7.30 -4.56 2.81
C THR A 102 -7.24 -6.01 2.36
N LYS A 103 -6.75 -6.89 3.21
CA LYS A 103 -6.76 -8.34 3.00
C LYS A 103 -8.11 -8.89 3.44
N SER A 104 -9.09 -8.90 2.56
CA SER A 104 -10.42 -9.44 2.86
C SER A 104 -11.05 -10.05 1.61
N ASN A 105 -11.93 -11.01 1.83
CA ASN A 105 -12.78 -11.58 0.79
C ASN A 105 -14.18 -10.98 0.78
N GLN A 106 -14.54 -10.23 1.81
CA GLN A 106 -15.86 -9.62 1.99
C GLN A 106 -15.75 -8.11 2.12
N GLU A 107 -16.71 -7.41 1.53
CA GLU A 107 -16.83 -5.96 1.71
C GLU A 107 -17.27 -5.61 3.14
N ASP A 108 -16.79 -4.47 3.63
CA ASP A 108 -17.10 -3.96 4.97
C ASP A 108 -17.72 -2.56 4.89
N VAL A 109 -18.89 -2.42 5.55
CA VAL A 109 -19.63 -1.14 5.64
C VAL A 109 -18.81 -0.06 6.35
N LEU A 110 -18.04 -0.43 7.37
CA LEU A 110 -17.21 0.51 8.11
C LEU A 110 -16.08 1.06 7.22
N MET A 111 -15.50 0.21 6.39
CA MET A 111 -14.46 0.62 5.45
C MET A 111 -15.02 1.54 4.35
N TRP A 112 -16.22 1.26 3.83
CA TRP A 112 -16.91 2.18 2.92
C TRP A 112 -17.06 3.58 3.50
N LYS A 113 -17.43 3.66 4.78
CA LYS A 113 -17.62 4.94 5.49
C LYS A 113 -16.30 5.60 5.85
N ALA A 114 -15.34 4.84 6.39
CA ALA A 114 -14.05 5.35 6.85
C ALA A 114 -13.25 6.00 5.72
N TYR A 115 -13.28 5.38 4.53
CA TYR A 115 -12.59 5.90 3.35
C TYR A 115 -13.46 6.83 2.50
N ASP A 116 -14.71 7.07 2.88
CA ASP A 116 -15.69 7.83 2.08
C ASP A 116 -15.67 7.40 0.59
N ALA A 117 -15.57 6.08 0.38
CA ALA A 117 -15.23 5.51 -0.92
C ALA A 117 -16.42 5.49 -1.88
N ASP A 118 -16.14 5.71 -3.16
CA ASP A 118 -17.10 5.59 -4.26
C ASP A 118 -17.07 4.20 -4.89
N ILE A 119 -15.88 3.57 -4.87
CA ILE A 119 -15.64 2.26 -5.48
C ILE A 119 -14.77 1.38 -4.58
N LEU A 120 -14.90 0.07 -4.76
CA LEU A 120 -14.04 -0.97 -4.25
C LEU A 120 -13.40 -1.71 -5.43
N ILE A 121 -12.08 -1.77 -5.44
CA ILE A 121 -11.31 -2.55 -6.40
C ILE A 121 -10.90 -3.84 -5.71
N ARG A 122 -11.14 -4.99 -6.34
CA ARG A 122 -10.77 -6.32 -5.84
C ARG A 122 -9.87 -7.03 -6.85
N THR A 123 -8.76 -7.58 -6.38
CA THR A 123 -7.78 -8.34 -7.16
C THR A 123 -7.02 -9.31 -6.24
N THR A 124 -5.96 -9.95 -6.73
CA THR A 124 -4.98 -10.64 -5.89
C THR A 124 -3.65 -9.88 -5.87
N VAL A 125 -2.79 -10.15 -4.88
CA VAL A 125 -1.44 -9.58 -4.82
C VAL A 125 -0.69 -9.88 -6.12
N LYS A 126 -0.74 -11.14 -6.59
CA LYS A 126 -0.09 -11.56 -7.83
C LYS A 126 -0.58 -10.77 -9.04
N GLU A 127 -1.89 -10.70 -9.25
CA GLU A 127 -2.47 -9.99 -10.41
C GLU A 127 -2.14 -8.49 -10.38
N PHE A 128 -2.09 -7.88 -9.19
CA PHE A 128 -1.69 -6.49 -9.05
C PHE A 128 -0.22 -6.30 -9.44
N LEU A 129 0.70 -7.11 -8.87
CA LEU A 129 2.14 -7.04 -9.18
C LEU A 129 2.41 -7.29 -10.68
N ASP A 130 1.79 -8.33 -11.25
CA ASP A 130 1.93 -8.67 -12.67
C ASP A 130 1.41 -7.57 -13.62
N SER A 131 0.48 -6.74 -13.13
CA SER A 131 -0.07 -5.63 -13.91
C SER A 131 0.85 -4.42 -14.01
N ILE A 132 1.85 -4.31 -13.14
CA ILE A 132 2.71 -3.13 -13.06
C ILE A 132 3.77 -3.17 -14.16
N ASN A 133 3.95 -2.04 -14.88
CA ASN A 133 5.10 -1.83 -15.74
C ASN A 133 6.31 -1.43 -14.89
N MET A 134 7.39 -2.23 -14.95
CA MET A 134 8.56 -2.09 -14.10
C MET A 134 9.65 -1.16 -14.66
N ASP A 135 9.42 -0.47 -15.79
CA ASP A 135 10.45 0.33 -16.48
C ASP A 135 11.02 1.44 -15.57
N ASN A 136 10.13 2.14 -14.85
CA ASN A 136 10.48 3.26 -13.99
C ASN A 136 10.58 2.87 -12.49
N ILE A 137 10.60 1.59 -12.18
CA ILE A 137 10.61 1.08 -10.81
C ILE A 137 11.96 0.43 -10.53
N ARG A 138 12.55 0.81 -9.41
CA ARG A 138 13.77 0.23 -8.86
C ARG A 138 13.46 -0.98 -8.01
N LEU A 139 12.47 -0.86 -7.11
CA LEU A 139 12.11 -1.89 -6.17
C LEU A 139 10.64 -1.78 -5.77
N ILE A 140 9.96 -2.91 -5.63
CA ILE A 140 8.69 -3.04 -4.92
C ILE A 140 8.88 -3.96 -3.73
N ILE A 141 8.41 -3.53 -2.57
CA ILE A 141 8.40 -4.31 -1.33
C ILE A 141 6.94 -4.48 -0.91
N CYS A 142 6.50 -5.71 -0.67
CA CYS A 142 5.13 -6.01 -0.29
C CYS A 142 5.10 -6.94 0.92
N ASP A 143 4.30 -6.58 1.93
CA ASP A 143 4.04 -7.47 3.08
C ASP A 143 2.72 -7.10 3.77
N GLU A 144 2.27 -7.97 4.67
CA GLU A 144 1.18 -7.71 5.60
C GLU A 144 1.65 -6.79 6.73
N ILE A 145 0.77 -5.88 7.15
CA ILE A 145 1.01 -5.06 8.33
C ILE A 145 0.87 -5.91 9.59
N LYS A 146 1.84 -5.80 10.48
CA LYS A 146 1.84 -6.42 11.81
C LYS A 146 1.40 -5.40 12.85
N TYR A 147 0.34 -5.71 13.59
CA TYR A 147 -0.25 -4.80 14.55
C TYR A 147 0.30 -5.05 15.96
N HIS A 148 0.60 -3.96 16.68
CA HIS A 148 1.18 -3.97 18.02
C HIS A 148 0.38 -3.07 18.97
N LYS A 149 0.27 -3.49 20.25
CA LYS A 149 -0.46 -2.72 21.26
C LYS A 149 0.13 -1.34 21.52
N GLU A 150 1.43 -1.26 21.45
CA GLU A 150 2.17 -0.03 21.70
C GLU A 150 2.97 0.37 20.45
N GLN A 151 3.30 1.65 20.37
CA GLN A 151 4.20 2.13 19.35
C GLN A 151 5.58 1.49 19.52
N TRP A 152 6.14 0.93 18.49
CA TRP A 152 7.40 0.18 18.50
C TRP A 152 8.61 1.09 18.30
N LYS A 153 9.75 0.59 18.73
CA LYS A 153 11.03 1.19 18.36
C LYS A 153 11.47 0.65 17.01
N SER A 154 11.71 1.53 16.07
CA SER A 154 12.25 1.14 14.76
C SER A 154 13.69 0.67 14.92
N THR A 155 13.89 -0.62 14.86
CA THR A 155 15.21 -1.26 14.97
C THR A 155 15.72 -1.79 13.64
N ASN A 156 14.85 -1.87 12.65
CA ASN A 156 15.18 -2.28 11.28
C ASN A 156 14.10 -1.79 10.30
N LEU A 157 14.44 -1.82 9.02
CA LEU A 157 13.59 -1.30 7.95
C LEU A 157 12.25 -2.06 7.81
N SER A 158 12.24 -3.37 8.01
CA SER A 158 11.01 -4.17 7.92
C SER A 158 9.99 -3.75 8.99
N LYS A 159 10.42 -3.54 10.23
CA LYS A 159 9.54 -3.05 11.30
C LYS A 159 9.03 -1.64 10.99
N GLU A 160 9.90 -0.79 10.49
CA GLU A 160 9.53 0.58 10.14
C GLU A 160 8.48 0.64 9.03
N LEU A 161 8.54 -0.26 8.06
CA LEU A 161 7.62 -0.28 6.95
C LEU A 161 6.30 -1.02 7.24
N PHE A 162 6.36 -2.14 7.99
CA PHE A 162 5.25 -3.09 8.08
C PHE A 162 4.69 -3.28 9.49
N TRP A 163 4.98 -2.37 10.42
CA TRP A 163 4.36 -2.38 11.73
C TRP A 163 3.44 -1.18 11.91
N LYS A 164 2.34 -1.38 12.64
CA LYS A 164 1.31 -0.37 12.92
C LYS A 164 0.71 -0.61 14.31
N VAL A 165 0.16 0.42 14.95
CA VAL A 165 -0.51 0.23 16.24
C VAL A 165 -1.82 -0.55 16.08
N GLU A 166 -2.18 -1.34 17.10
CA GLU A 166 -3.34 -2.24 17.09
C GLU A 166 -4.68 -1.53 16.84
N ALA A 167 -4.77 -0.24 17.09
CA ALA A 167 -5.96 0.56 16.80
C ALA A 167 -6.43 0.48 15.33
N TYR A 168 -5.52 0.13 14.41
CA TYR A 168 -5.79 -0.04 12.97
C TYR A 168 -5.97 -1.50 12.54
N CYS A 169 -6.02 -2.48 13.46
CA CYS A 169 -6.02 -3.90 13.11
C CYS A 169 -7.20 -4.32 12.23
N ASN A 170 -8.34 -3.62 12.32
CA ASN A 170 -9.51 -3.87 11.48
C ASN A 170 -9.27 -3.61 9.98
N GLU A 171 -8.20 -2.90 9.62
CA GLU A 171 -7.84 -2.67 8.23
C GLU A 171 -7.29 -3.93 7.56
N GLU A 172 -6.75 -4.89 8.34
CA GLU A 172 -6.11 -6.12 7.82
C GLU A 172 -5.22 -5.83 6.61
N GLU A 173 -4.32 -4.85 6.76
CA GLU A 173 -3.65 -4.19 5.66
C GLU A 173 -2.55 -5.06 5.04
N ILE A 174 -2.50 -5.08 3.68
CA ILE A 174 -1.33 -5.42 2.88
C ILE A 174 -0.82 -4.13 2.25
N ARG A 175 0.47 -3.88 2.39
CA ARG A 175 1.09 -2.64 1.95
C ARG A 175 2.16 -2.91 0.89
N PHE A 176 2.14 -2.11 -0.17
CA PHE A 176 3.16 -2.09 -1.20
C PHE A 176 3.94 -0.79 -1.08
N TYR A 177 5.25 -0.90 -0.94
CA TYR A 177 6.15 0.22 -1.04
C TYR A 177 6.86 0.19 -2.38
N ILE A 178 6.93 1.33 -3.04
CA ILE A 178 7.46 1.49 -4.38
C ILE A 178 8.61 2.49 -4.35
N ASP A 179 9.78 2.06 -4.80
CA ASP A 179 10.94 2.89 -5.04
C ASP A 179 11.07 3.13 -6.55
N PHE A 180 10.90 4.37 -6.98
CA PHE A 180 11.04 4.76 -8.37
C PHE A 180 12.51 5.05 -8.73
N ASN A 181 12.86 4.88 -10.02
CA ASN A 181 14.20 5.19 -10.53
C ASN A 181 14.52 6.69 -10.58
N TYR A 182 13.55 7.54 -10.31
CA TYR A 182 13.68 8.99 -10.32
C TYR A 182 13.32 9.56 -8.95
N ASN A 183 13.99 10.65 -8.59
CA ASN A 183 13.61 11.41 -7.42
C ASN A 183 12.48 12.38 -7.82
N SER A 184 11.36 12.30 -7.13
CA SER A 184 10.28 13.26 -7.25
C SER A 184 10.03 13.87 -5.88
N ASN A 185 9.80 15.17 -5.86
CA ASN A 185 9.32 15.87 -4.66
C ASN A 185 7.79 15.85 -4.58
N ASP A 186 7.14 15.19 -5.53
CA ASP A 186 5.69 15.11 -5.59
C ASP A 186 5.18 14.12 -4.54
N THR A 187 4.17 14.51 -3.79
CA THR A 187 3.51 13.65 -2.78
C THR A 187 2.68 12.53 -3.42
N ILE A 188 2.40 12.62 -4.70
CA ILE A 188 1.63 11.63 -5.48
C ILE A 188 2.42 11.26 -6.74
N SER A 189 2.46 9.98 -7.04
CA SER A 189 3.00 9.44 -8.29
C SER A 189 2.06 8.38 -8.86
N TYR A 190 2.40 7.84 -10.03
CA TYR A 190 1.57 6.85 -10.71
C TYR A 190 2.39 5.64 -11.13
N LEU A 191 1.90 4.45 -10.74
CA LEU A 191 2.30 3.20 -11.37
C LEU A 191 1.69 3.14 -12.77
N LEU A 192 2.49 2.83 -13.78
CA LEU A 192 1.99 2.51 -15.10
C LEU A 192 1.53 1.05 -15.11
N LEU A 193 0.31 0.82 -15.58
CA LEU A 193 -0.27 -0.51 -15.65
C LEU A 193 -0.15 -1.08 -17.07
N LYS A 194 0.15 -2.37 -17.16
CA LYS A 194 0.00 -3.13 -18.39
C LYS A 194 -1.49 -3.25 -18.73
N LYS A 195 -1.84 -3.38 -20.01
CA LYS A 195 -3.24 -3.42 -20.52
C LYS A 195 -4.12 -4.52 -19.90
N ARG A 196 -3.54 -5.49 -19.19
CA ARG A 196 -4.24 -6.67 -18.64
C ARG A 196 -4.35 -6.68 -17.12
N PHE A 197 -4.51 -5.53 -16.49
CA PHE A 197 -4.80 -5.52 -15.05
C PHE A 197 -6.12 -6.23 -14.77
N LYS A 198 -6.04 -7.43 -14.20
CA LYS A 198 -7.22 -8.22 -13.81
C LYS A 198 -7.71 -7.75 -12.45
N ASN A 199 -8.86 -7.13 -12.43
CA ASN A 199 -9.55 -6.71 -11.24
C ASN A 199 -11.06 -6.79 -11.42
N THR A 200 -11.79 -6.78 -10.33
CA THR A 200 -13.22 -6.53 -10.30
C THR A 200 -13.49 -5.22 -9.56
N ILE A 201 -14.59 -4.57 -9.91
CA ILE A 201 -14.96 -3.25 -9.41
C ILE A 201 -16.37 -3.34 -8.86
N MET A 202 -16.54 -2.83 -7.66
CA MET A 202 -17.83 -2.70 -7.00
C MET A 202 -18.05 -1.20 -6.69
N PHE A 203 -19.26 -0.74 -6.94
CA PHE A 203 -19.65 0.63 -6.63
C PHE A 203 -20.27 0.71 -5.25
N SER A 204 -19.99 1.81 -4.55
CA SER A 204 -20.45 2.03 -3.19
C SER A 204 -21.97 1.86 -3.08
N PRO A 205 -22.45 0.97 -2.21
CA PRO A 205 -23.86 0.84 -1.94
C PRO A 205 -24.46 2.06 -1.25
N LEU A 206 -23.61 2.88 -0.63
CA LEU A 206 -24.02 4.05 0.16
C LEU A 206 -24.18 5.32 -0.70
N LYS A 207 -23.43 5.43 -1.79
CA LYS A 207 -23.35 6.66 -2.60
C LYS A 207 -23.85 6.49 -4.02
N TYR A 208 -23.71 5.32 -4.60
CA TYR A 208 -23.82 5.14 -6.04
C TYR A 208 -25.23 4.66 -6.45
N LYS A 209 -25.96 5.52 -7.16
CA LYS A 209 -27.33 5.24 -7.61
C LYS A 209 -27.46 4.93 -9.10
N LYS A 210 -26.32 4.93 -9.85
CA LYS A 210 -26.34 4.66 -11.29
C LYS A 210 -26.53 3.18 -11.57
N SER A 211 -27.21 2.88 -12.69
CA SER A 211 -27.36 1.49 -13.14
C SER A 211 -26.02 0.90 -13.59
N LYS A 212 -25.91 -0.43 -13.62
CA LYS A 212 -24.74 -1.14 -14.14
C LYS A 212 -24.43 -0.73 -15.59
N ASP A 213 -25.46 -0.54 -16.39
CA ASP A 213 -25.33 -0.17 -17.81
C ASP A 213 -24.78 1.25 -18.00
N ASP A 214 -25.20 2.18 -17.14
CA ASP A 214 -24.64 3.55 -17.16
C ASP A 214 -23.17 3.55 -16.82
N ILE A 215 -22.75 2.72 -15.85
CA ILE A 215 -21.36 2.55 -15.43
C ILE A 215 -20.51 1.98 -16.58
N ILE A 216 -21.01 0.93 -17.23
CA ILE A 216 -20.34 0.30 -18.38
C ILE A 216 -20.10 1.32 -19.47
N LYS A 217 -21.12 2.11 -19.81
CA LYS A 217 -21.03 3.15 -20.84
C LYS A 217 -20.05 4.28 -20.46
N LEU A 218 -20.14 4.73 -19.21
CA LEU A 218 -19.35 5.87 -18.73
C LEU A 218 -17.86 5.57 -18.66
N TYR A 219 -17.48 4.37 -18.24
CA TYR A 219 -16.07 3.99 -18.00
C TYR A 219 -15.52 2.99 -19.01
N ASN A 220 -16.34 2.54 -19.97
CA ASN A 220 -15.96 1.51 -20.93
C ASN A 220 -15.37 0.24 -20.25
N ILE A 221 -15.98 -0.18 -19.15
CA ILE A 221 -15.53 -1.33 -18.36
C ILE A 221 -16.28 -2.58 -18.83
N PRO A 222 -15.60 -3.70 -19.06
CA PRO A 222 -16.26 -4.95 -19.40
C PRO A 222 -17.28 -5.35 -18.30
N PRO A 223 -18.53 -5.73 -18.66
CA PRO A 223 -19.62 -6.01 -17.72
C PRO A 223 -19.27 -7.05 -16.65
N GLN A 224 -18.45 -8.05 -17.01
CA GLN A 224 -18.01 -9.12 -16.11
C GLN A 224 -17.06 -8.64 -15.00
N ARG A 225 -16.49 -7.44 -15.13
CA ARG A 225 -15.64 -6.83 -14.12
C ARG A 225 -16.42 -6.04 -13.07
N ILE A 226 -17.70 -5.78 -13.29
CA ILE A 226 -18.54 -5.03 -12.37
C ILE A 226 -19.35 -6.01 -11.52
N ILE A 227 -19.07 -6.01 -10.22
CA ILE A 227 -19.76 -6.81 -9.21
C ILE A 227 -20.76 -5.92 -8.47
N LYS A 228 -21.90 -6.49 -8.11
CA LYS A 228 -22.87 -5.82 -7.25
C LYS A 228 -22.45 -5.97 -5.78
N SER A 229 -22.64 -4.92 -4.98
CA SER A 229 -22.48 -5.00 -3.53
C SER A 229 -23.52 -5.91 -2.91
N GLU A 230 -23.10 -6.76 -1.97
CA GLU A 230 -23.99 -7.64 -1.19
C GLU A 230 -24.61 -6.91 0.02
N ILE A 231 -24.04 -5.74 0.41
CA ILE A 231 -24.50 -4.97 1.58
C ILE A 231 -25.92 -4.46 1.42
N ILE A 232 -26.35 -4.10 0.20
CA ILE A 232 -27.68 -3.50 -0.03
C ILE A 232 -28.82 -4.46 0.31
N GLU A 233 -28.63 -5.76 0.17
CA GLU A 233 -29.68 -6.75 0.38
C GLU A 233 -29.95 -7.03 1.87
N ASN A 234 -28.98 -6.77 2.74
CA ASN A 234 -29.05 -7.09 4.17
C ASN A 234 -29.26 -5.87 5.10
N SER A 235 -29.05 -4.66 4.64
CA SER A 235 -29.08 -3.46 5.49
C SER A 235 -30.40 -2.67 5.45
N LEU A 236 -31.38 -3.15 4.71
CA LEU A 236 -32.72 -2.55 4.63
C LEU A 236 -33.82 -3.46 5.24
N ARG A 237 -33.41 -4.49 5.99
CA ARG A 237 -34.33 -5.34 6.75
C ARG A 237 -34.32 -5.00 8.23
#